data_8a602675d03ec45a127c435732d3edee
#
_entry.id   8a602675d03ec45a127c435732d3edee
#
_cell.length_a   1.000
_cell.length_b   1.000
_cell.length_c   1.000
_cell.angle_alpha   90.00
_cell.angle_beta   90.00
_cell.angle_gamma   90.00
#
_symmetry.space_group_name_H-M   'P 1'
#
loop_
_entity.id
_entity.type
_entity.pdbx_description
1 polymer ?
#
loop_
_entity_poly.entity_id
_entity_poly.type
_entity_poly.pdbx_seq_one_letter_code
_entity_poly.pdbx_strand_id
1 'polypeptide(L)'
;VYVYIKPHELFTREGYDVMCQVPITFVQAALGDTIEVPTIHGKVEMKIAPGTQSGTVMRLRGKGIPMLRRNGNGDQHVRIKVLTPQKLSDKQKELLKEFGELSGNKVNPEQDTWLNKIKKLFKD
;
A
#
# COMPACT_ATOMS: atom_id res chain seq x y z
N VAL A 1 -24.67 -0.45 18.20
CA VAL A 1 -24.01 -0.23 18.28
C VAL A 1 -22.72 -0.39 18.78
N TYR A 2 -22.01 -0.90 19.00
CA TYR A 2 -20.87 -1.01 19.39
C TYR A 2 -20.25 -2.11 19.02
N VAL A 3 -20.51 -2.47 18.09
CA VAL A 3 -19.99 -3.51 17.55
C VAL A 3 -18.56 -3.48 17.50
N TYR A 4 -18.04 -2.39 17.39
CA TYR A 4 -16.71 -2.23 17.32
C TYR A 4 -16.06 -2.56 18.56
N ILE A 5 -16.63 -2.92 19.44
CA ILE A 5 -16.05 -3.31 20.66
C ILE A 5 -15.18 -4.53 20.43
N LYS A 6 -15.50 -5.33 19.46
CA LYS A 6 -14.65 -6.45 19.11
C LYS A 6 -13.54 -5.99 18.19
N PRO A 7 -12.34 -6.50 18.35
CA PRO A 7 -11.28 -6.21 17.40
C PRO A 7 -11.74 -6.64 16.02
N HIS A 8 -11.63 -5.74 15.07
CA HIS A 8 -12.03 -6.06 13.71
C HIS A 8 -10.82 -6.64 12.99
N GLU A 9 -11.05 -7.65 12.16
CA GLU A 9 -9.97 -8.25 11.40
C GLU A 9 -9.21 -7.25 10.54
N LEU A 10 -9.90 -6.24 10.03
CA LEU A 10 -9.31 -5.26 9.15
C LEU A 10 -8.59 -4.12 9.88
N PHE A 11 -8.89 -3.92 11.15
CA PHE A 11 -8.40 -2.76 11.88
C PHE A 11 -7.65 -3.12 13.15
N THR A 12 -6.60 -2.36 13.42
CA THR A 12 -5.87 -2.44 14.68
C THR A 12 -5.94 -1.07 15.33
N ARG A 13 -6.33 -1.03 16.58
CA ARG A 13 -6.47 0.23 17.31
C ARG A 13 -5.18 0.62 18.02
N GLU A 14 -4.80 1.89 17.92
CA GLU A 14 -3.71 2.45 18.70
C GLU A 14 -4.18 3.76 19.27
N GLY A 15 -4.59 3.77 20.54
CA GLY A 15 -5.19 4.95 21.15
C GLY A 15 -6.48 5.32 20.44
N TYR A 16 -6.54 6.52 19.89
CA TYR A 16 -7.69 6.95 19.11
C TYR A 16 -7.45 6.76 17.61
N ASP A 17 -6.28 6.31 17.24
CA ASP A 17 -5.97 6.04 15.85
C ASP A 17 -6.28 4.59 15.51
N VAL A 18 -6.52 4.34 14.23
CA VAL A 18 -6.83 3.01 13.73
C VAL A 18 -5.86 2.71 12.60
N MET A 19 -5.40 1.49 12.53
CA MET A 19 -4.51 1.09 11.47
C MET A 19 -5.13 -0.05 10.67
N CYS A 20 -5.02 -0.01 9.36
CA CYS A 20 -5.44 -1.11 8.51
C CYS A 20 -4.44 -1.32 7.39
N GLN A 21 -4.47 -2.50 6.81
CA GLN A 21 -3.63 -2.83 5.69
C GLN A 21 -4.52 -3.14 4.51
N VAL A 22 -4.26 -2.49 3.38
CA VAL A 22 -5.06 -2.66 2.18
C VAL A 22 -4.19 -3.26 1.08
N PRO A 23 -4.56 -4.44 0.58
CA PRO A 23 -3.83 -5.03 -0.53
C PRO A 23 -4.25 -4.37 -1.84
N ILE A 24 -3.28 -4.05 -2.68
CA ILE A 24 -3.55 -3.56 -4.02
C ILE A 24 -2.71 -4.37 -5.01
N THR A 25 -3.10 -4.33 -6.27
CA THR A 25 -2.37 -5.05 -7.28
C THR A 25 -1.12 -4.27 -7.68
N PHE A 26 -0.17 -4.98 -8.24
CA PHE A 26 1.03 -4.38 -8.80
C PHE A 26 0.68 -3.29 -9.83
N VAL A 27 -0.33 -3.54 -10.66
CA VAL A 27 -0.73 -2.58 -11.69
C VAL A 27 -1.31 -1.31 -11.06
N GLN A 28 -2.13 -1.45 -10.04
CA GLN A 28 -2.69 -0.30 -9.34
C GLN A 28 -1.59 0.54 -8.69
N ALA A 29 -0.58 -0.11 -8.14
CA ALA A 29 0.54 0.60 -7.52
C ALA A 29 1.39 1.34 -8.55
N ALA A 30 1.60 0.72 -9.70
CA ALA A 30 2.45 1.29 -10.74
C ALA A 30 1.78 2.44 -11.48
N LEU A 31 0.53 2.27 -11.84
CA LEU A 31 -0.21 3.25 -12.64
C LEU A 31 -0.98 4.26 -11.80
N GLY A 32 -1.24 3.93 -10.55
CA GLY A 32 -2.12 4.71 -9.72
C GLY A 32 -3.56 4.30 -9.94
N ASP A 33 -4.41 4.54 -8.96
CA ASP A 33 -5.82 4.20 -9.03
C ASP A 33 -6.54 4.88 -7.87
N THR A 34 -7.86 4.88 -7.93
CA THR A 34 -8.68 5.31 -6.81
C THR A 34 -9.34 4.07 -6.24
N ILE A 35 -9.16 3.83 -4.96
CA ILE A 35 -9.71 2.63 -4.31
C ILE A 35 -10.64 3.03 -3.18
N GLU A 36 -11.54 2.11 -2.83
CA GLU A 36 -12.39 2.31 -1.67
C GLU A 36 -11.70 1.67 -0.47
N VAL A 37 -11.59 2.44 0.60
CA VAL A 37 -10.97 1.98 1.83
C VAL A 37 -12.03 1.94 2.91
N PRO A 38 -12.20 0.80 3.61
CA PRO A 38 -13.14 0.76 4.70
C PRO A 38 -12.61 1.54 5.90
N THR A 39 -13.48 2.28 6.53
CA THR A 39 -13.16 2.95 7.79
C THR A 39 -14.24 2.60 8.80
N ILE A 40 -14.02 2.92 10.05
CA ILE A 40 -15.05 2.68 11.06
C ILE A 40 -16.23 3.64 10.89
N HIS A 41 -16.09 4.63 10.02
CA HIS A 41 -17.16 5.59 9.70
C HIS A 41 -17.75 5.35 8.31
N GLY A 42 -17.46 4.24 7.68
CA GLY A 42 -17.95 3.93 6.34
C GLY A 42 -16.83 3.88 5.33
N LYS A 43 -17.17 3.74 4.08
CA LYS A 43 -16.18 3.65 3.01
C LYS A 43 -15.74 5.02 2.54
N VAL A 44 -14.48 5.14 2.23
CA VAL A 44 -13.89 6.40 1.75
C VAL A 44 -13.06 6.09 0.52
N GLU A 45 -13.12 6.94 -0.48
CA GLU A 45 -12.26 6.80 -1.64
C GLU A 45 -10.88 7.35 -1.32
N MET A 46 -9.86 6.61 -1.70
CA MET A 46 -8.48 7.03 -1.51
C MET A 46 -7.73 6.91 -2.82
N LYS A 47 -6.98 7.94 -3.15
CA LYS A 47 -6.23 7.95 -4.39
C LYS A 47 -4.83 7.38 -4.16
N ILE A 48 -4.48 6.40 -4.98
CA ILE A 48 -3.15 5.79 -4.98
C ILE A 48 -2.33 6.49 -6.06
N ALA A 49 -1.24 7.11 -5.67
CA ALA A 49 -0.37 7.78 -6.63
C ALA A 49 0.42 6.75 -7.45
N PRO A 50 0.72 7.05 -8.72
CA PRO A 50 1.57 6.16 -9.52
C PRO A 50 2.92 5.95 -8.85
N GLY A 51 3.41 4.73 -8.87
CA GLY A 51 4.70 4.40 -8.28
C GLY A 51 4.68 4.17 -6.79
N THR A 52 3.49 3.97 -6.20
CA THR A 52 3.36 3.69 -4.78
C THR A 52 4.06 2.38 -4.43
N GLN A 53 4.88 2.41 -3.40
CA GLN A 53 5.62 1.24 -2.96
C GLN A 53 4.87 0.48 -1.87
N SER A 54 5.12 -0.83 -1.77
CA SER A 54 4.56 -1.65 -0.71
C SER A 54 5.11 -1.16 0.63
N GLY A 55 4.27 -1.10 1.63
CA GLY A 55 4.65 -0.58 2.95
C GLY A 55 4.40 0.90 3.14
N THR A 56 3.99 1.61 2.09
CA THR A 56 3.63 3.02 2.21
C THR A 56 2.44 3.16 3.14
N VAL A 57 2.50 4.11 4.06
CA VAL A 57 1.42 4.38 5.00
C VAL A 57 0.78 5.72 4.64
N MET A 58 -0.53 5.70 4.44
CA MET A 58 -1.29 6.91 4.13
C MET A 58 -2.21 7.21 5.30
N ARG A 59 -2.45 8.50 5.55
CA ARG A 59 -3.23 8.94 6.68
C ARG A 59 -4.56 9.50 6.24
N LEU A 60 -5.64 8.97 6.83
CA LEU A 60 -6.98 9.48 6.62
C LEU A 60 -7.38 10.25 7.88
N ARG A 61 -7.33 11.55 7.81
CA ARG A 61 -7.61 12.41 8.97
C ARG A 61 -9.06 12.30 9.41
N GLY A 62 -9.22 12.20 10.72
CA GLY A 62 -10.55 12.19 11.31
C GLY A 62 -11.34 10.91 11.11
N LYS A 63 -10.70 9.84 10.62
CA LYS A 63 -11.38 8.58 10.40
C LYS A 63 -11.08 7.53 11.48
N GLY A 64 -10.41 7.95 12.53
CA GLY A 64 -10.15 7.08 13.67
C GLY A 64 -11.28 7.11 14.69
N ILE A 65 -10.97 6.77 15.92
CA ILE A 65 -11.95 6.64 17.01
C ILE A 65 -12.32 8.01 17.56
N PRO A 66 -13.61 8.25 17.84
CA PRO A 66 -14.02 9.51 18.43
C PRO A 66 -13.35 9.75 19.79
N MET A 67 -12.91 10.98 20.01
CA MET A 67 -12.27 11.35 21.27
C MET A 67 -13.33 11.68 22.32
N LEU A 68 -13.19 11.11 23.50
CA LEU A 68 -14.19 11.25 24.54
C LEU A 68 -14.28 12.66 25.14
N ARG A 69 -13.15 13.34 25.25
CA ARG A 69 -13.11 14.64 25.91
C ARG A 69 -12.80 15.80 24.99
N ARG A 70 -12.72 15.54 23.72
CA ARG A 70 -12.42 16.56 22.71
C ARG A 70 -13.34 16.34 21.52
N ASN A 71 -13.59 17.41 20.80
CA ASN A 71 -14.31 17.26 19.55
C ASN A 71 -13.36 16.63 18.54
N GLY A 72 -13.89 15.81 17.68
CA GLY A 72 -13.12 15.20 16.62
C GLY A 72 -12.79 13.75 16.89
N ASN A 73 -12.07 13.19 15.97
CA ASN A 73 -11.70 11.78 15.99
C ASN A 73 -10.20 11.66 15.80
N GLY A 74 -9.64 10.53 16.17
CA GLY A 74 -8.28 10.19 15.77
C GLY A 74 -8.22 9.96 14.27
N ASP A 75 -7.13 9.45 13.79
CA ASP A 75 -6.91 9.25 12.37
C ASP A 75 -6.86 7.76 12.02
N GLN A 76 -7.04 7.45 10.75
CA GLN A 76 -6.85 6.10 10.27
C GLN A 76 -5.58 6.07 9.43
N HIS A 77 -4.71 5.13 9.71
CA HIS A 77 -3.49 4.91 8.94
C HIS A 77 -3.69 3.69 8.06
N VAL A 78 -3.47 3.85 6.78
CA VAL A 78 -3.66 2.79 5.80
C VAL A 78 -2.30 2.36 5.27
N ARG A 79 -1.92 1.13 5.55
CA ARG A 79 -0.69 0.57 5.02
C ARG A 79 -0.99 -0.12 3.71
N ILE A 80 -0.30 0.27 2.68
CA ILE A 80 -0.49 -0.31 1.35
C ILE A 80 0.38 -1.55 1.22
N LYS A 81 -0.23 -2.65 0.82
CA LYS A 81 0.50 -3.88 0.52
C LYS A 81 0.35 -4.17 -0.96
N VAL A 82 1.44 -4.16 -1.69
CA VAL A 82 1.42 -4.45 -3.11
C VAL A 82 1.57 -5.95 -3.31
N LEU A 83 0.62 -6.55 -4.01
CA LEU A 83 0.61 -7.98 -4.26
C LEU A 83 1.22 -8.29 -5.61
N THR A 84 2.15 -9.24 -5.62
CA THR A 84 2.72 -9.74 -6.87
C THR A 84 1.76 -10.80 -7.43
N PRO A 85 1.40 -10.70 -8.70
CA PRO A 85 0.50 -11.69 -9.29
C PRO A 85 1.16 -13.06 -9.33
N GLN A 86 0.42 -14.08 -8.91
CA GLN A 86 0.94 -15.43 -8.84
C GLN A 86 0.49 -16.31 -10.00
N LYS A 87 -0.73 -16.09 -10.49
CA LYS A 87 -1.25 -16.85 -11.62
C LYS A 87 -1.37 -15.93 -12.81
N LEU A 88 -0.56 -16.19 -13.80
CA LEU A 88 -0.52 -15.37 -15.01
C LEU A 88 -0.88 -16.21 -16.22
N SER A 89 -1.70 -15.64 -17.10
CA SER A 89 -1.96 -16.26 -18.41
C SER A 89 -0.71 -16.09 -19.28
N ASP A 90 -0.66 -16.84 -20.37
CA ASP A 90 0.47 -16.72 -21.29
C ASP A 90 0.61 -15.32 -21.84
N LYS A 91 -0.50 -14.68 -22.13
CA LYS A 91 -0.51 -13.30 -22.61
C LYS A 91 0.02 -12.32 -21.55
N GLN A 92 -0.36 -12.53 -20.30
CA GLN A 92 0.12 -11.68 -19.21
C GLN A 92 1.63 -11.84 -19.02
N LYS A 93 2.13 -13.06 -19.17
CA LYS A 93 3.58 -13.30 -19.08
C LYS A 93 4.32 -12.57 -20.17
N GLU A 94 3.79 -12.60 -21.39
CA GLU A 94 4.39 -11.88 -22.50
C GLU A 94 4.44 -10.38 -22.25
N LEU A 95 3.34 -9.83 -21.73
CA LEU A 95 3.26 -8.40 -21.45
C LEU A 95 4.25 -7.98 -20.36
N LEU A 96 4.43 -8.83 -19.35
CA LEU A 96 5.39 -8.54 -18.30
C LEU A 96 6.83 -8.64 -18.78
N LYS A 97 7.11 -9.60 -19.66
CA LYS A 97 8.44 -9.70 -20.26
C LYS A 97 8.75 -8.47 -21.08
N GLU A 98 7.78 -8.03 -21.87
CA GLU A 98 7.92 -6.83 -22.68
C GLU A 98 8.16 -5.60 -21.80
N PHE A 99 7.41 -5.49 -20.71
CA PHE A 99 7.60 -4.40 -19.76
C PHE A 99 9.01 -4.42 -19.19
N GLY A 100 9.51 -5.61 -18.81
CA GLY A 100 10.85 -5.74 -18.26
C GLY A 100 11.93 -5.36 -19.29
N GLU A 101 11.73 -5.72 -20.55
CA GLU A 101 12.66 -5.36 -21.60
C GLU A 101 12.70 -3.87 -21.84
N LEU A 102 11.53 -3.22 -21.85
CA LEU A 102 11.43 -1.78 -22.02
C LEU A 102 12.12 -1.03 -20.89
N SER A 103 12.11 -1.60 -19.70
CA SER A 103 12.75 -1.00 -18.55
C SER A 103 14.24 -1.30 -18.46
N GLY A 104 14.77 -2.11 -19.38
CA GLY A 104 16.16 -2.54 -19.34
C GLY A 104 16.47 -3.32 -18.06
N ASN A 105 15.44 -3.96 -17.50
CA ASN A 105 15.52 -4.66 -16.22
C ASN A 105 15.89 -3.74 -15.06
N LYS A 106 15.74 -2.43 -15.24
CA LYS A 106 16.01 -1.44 -14.21
C LYS A 106 14.76 -0.64 -13.95
N VAL A 107 13.89 -1.18 -13.12
CA VAL A 107 12.60 -0.56 -12.86
C VAL A 107 12.67 0.45 -11.72
N ASN A 108 13.66 0.33 -10.85
CA ASN A 108 13.73 1.13 -9.63
C ASN A 108 15.16 1.60 -9.35
N PRO A 109 15.37 2.90 -9.07
CA PRO A 109 16.71 3.40 -8.74
C PRO A 109 17.35 2.72 -7.53
N GLU A 110 16.56 2.23 -6.59
CA GLU A 110 17.10 1.51 -5.44
C GLU A 110 17.82 0.24 -5.88
N GLN A 111 17.30 -0.44 -6.89
CA GLN A 111 17.90 -1.65 -7.40
C GLN A 111 19.28 -1.36 -7.99
N ASP A 112 19.41 -0.26 -8.74
CA ASP A 112 20.68 0.15 -9.31
C ASP A 112 21.71 0.45 -8.21
N THR A 113 21.28 1.16 -7.18
CA THR A 113 22.18 1.48 -6.07
C THR A 113 22.64 0.20 -5.37
N TRP A 114 21.73 -0.72 -5.14
CA TRP A 114 22.03 -1.98 -4.49
C TRP A 114 23.00 -2.82 -5.33
N LEU A 115 22.77 -2.92 -6.63
CA LEU A 115 23.64 -3.66 -7.53
C LEU A 115 25.03 -3.04 -7.57
N ASN A 116 25.12 -1.72 -7.57
CA ASN A 116 26.40 -1.05 -7.54
C ASN A 116 27.16 -1.34 -6.25
N LYS A 117 26.48 -1.40 -5.12
CA LYS A 117 27.11 -1.74 -3.85
C LYS A 117 27.63 -3.16 -3.87
N ILE A 118 26.91 -4.09 -4.46
CA ILE A 118 27.35 -5.47 -4.58
C ILE A 118 28.58 -5.58 -5.45
N LYS A 119 28.60 -4.87 -6.56
CA LYS A 119 29.76 -4.86 -7.45
C LYS A 119 31.00 -4.38 -6.74
N LYS A 120 30.86 -3.38 -5.87
CA LYS A 120 31.99 -2.86 -5.10
C LYS A 120 32.52 -3.89 -4.11
N LEU A 121 31.62 -4.70 -3.52
CA LEU A 121 32.02 -5.72 -2.56
C LEU A 121 32.90 -6.80 -3.20
N PHE A 122 32.63 -7.14 -4.46
CA PHE A 122 33.36 -8.18 -5.15
C PHE A 122 34.45 -7.66 -6.07
N LYS A 123 34.73 -6.37 -6.00
CA LYS A 123 35.80 -5.79 -6.78
C LYS A 123 37.04 -5.75 -5.91
N ASP A 124 38.13 -6.21 -6.40
CA ASP A 124 39.38 -6.21 -5.65
C ASP A 124 40.00 -4.85 -5.55
#